data_bbb7651e402a9c5bcb8879089edd13d2
#
_entry.id   bbb7651e402a9c5bcb8879089edd13d2
#
_cell.length_a   1.000
_cell.length_b   1.000
_cell.length_c   1.000
_cell.angle_alpha   90.00
_cell.angle_beta   90.00
_cell.angle_gamma   90.00
#
_symmetry.space_group_name_H-M   'P 1'
#
loop_
_entity.id
_entity.type
_entity.pdbx_description
1 polymer ?
#
loop_
_entity_poly.entity_id
_entity_poly.type
_entity_poly.pdbx_seq_one_letter_code
_entity_poly.pdbx_strand_id
1 'polypeptide(L)'
;CNFIDIAKTRKDDYDKENYYCYIGRLSPEKGIGTLIEAAKRLPYPLKIIGGGSLEETLRAAAAGSDIELLGYKHWPEIKEIVGKARFCVVPSEWYENNPLSVIESQCLGTPVLGSRIGGIPELIDEGKTGMLFESGNAKELKARIGQMFATPFEYRQIALDAQKRYSAERY
;
A
#
# COMPACT_ATOMS: atom_id res chain seq x y z
N CYS A 1 -5.50 13.61 -15.25
CA CYS A 1 -5.08 14.40 -14.11
C CYS A 1 -4.67 13.49 -12.97
N ASN A 2 -3.51 13.73 -12.39
CA ASN A 2 -2.91 12.84 -11.38
C ASN A 2 -2.79 13.50 -10.02
N PHE A 3 -3.75 14.33 -9.64
CA PHE A 3 -3.76 14.85 -8.30
C PHE A 3 -4.93 14.29 -7.50
N ILE A 4 -4.77 14.30 -6.21
CA ILE A 4 -5.74 13.76 -5.26
C ILE A 4 -6.64 14.88 -4.75
N ASP A 5 -7.92 14.61 -4.67
CA ASP A 5 -8.82 15.48 -3.96
C ASP A 5 -8.69 15.17 -2.46
N ILE A 6 -7.95 16.02 -1.76
CA ILE A 6 -7.65 15.82 -0.35
C ILE A 6 -8.92 15.72 0.50
N ALA A 7 -9.97 16.47 0.15
CA ALA A 7 -11.22 16.40 0.90
C ALA A 7 -11.84 15.00 0.89
N LYS A 8 -11.60 14.22 -0.17
CA LYS A 8 -12.13 12.86 -0.28
C LYS A 8 -11.40 11.86 0.61
N THR A 9 -10.24 12.22 1.16
CA THR A 9 -9.48 11.33 2.04
C THR A 9 -9.79 11.52 3.52
N ARG A 10 -10.54 12.56 3.88
CA ARG A 10 -10.85 12.82 5.28
C ARG A 10 -11.76 11.74 5.86
N LYS A 11 -11.48 11.37 7.11
CA LYS A 11 -12.18 10.33 7.83
C LYS A 11 -12.49 10.79 9.25
N ASP A 12 -13.54 10.23 9.84
CA ASP A 12 -13.91 10.53 11.23
C ASP A 12 -13.03 9.79 12.22
N ASP A 13 -12.55 8.61 11.86
CA ASP A 13 -11.66 7.82 12.71
C ASP A 13 -10.54 7.22 11.87
N TYR A 14 -9.49 6.75 12.56
CA TYR A 14 -8.32 6.12 11.94
C TYR A 14 -8.06 4.73 12.56
N ASP A 15 -9.12 4.09 13.02
CA ASP A 15 -9.03 2.73 13.57
C ASP A 15 -8.70 1.74 12.47
N LYS A 16 -7.85 0.76 12.80
CA LYS A 16 -7.36 -0.22 11.83
C LYS A 16 -7.89 -1.61 12.13
N GLU A 17 -8.13 -2.37 11.06
CA GLU A 17 -8.40 -3.79 11.15
C GLU A 17 -7.10 -4.56 10.92
N ASN A 18 -7.11 -5.84 11.22
CA ASN A 18 -5.88 -6.63 11.21
C ASN A 18 -5.59 -7.22 9.83
N TYR A 19 -5.37 -6.35 8.86
CA TYR A 19 -4.95 -6.76 7.52
C TYR A 19 -4.10 -5.65 6.89
N TYR A 20 -3.40 -6.01 5.82
CA TYR A 20 -2.71 -5.02 4.98
C TYR A 20 -3.21 -5.15 3.54
N CYS A 21 -2.89 -4.19 2.68
CA CYS A 21 -3.47 -4.17 1.35
C CYS A 21 -2.47 -3.74 0.27
N TYR A 22 -2.82 -4.07 -0.95
CA TYR A 22 -2.20 -3.57 -2.17
C TYR A 22 -3.30 -2.98 -3.04
N ILE A 23 -3.01 -1.85 -3.68
CA ILE A 23 -3.90 -1.27 -4.67
C ILE A 23 -3.11 -0.90 -5.92
N GLY A 24 -3.57 -1.35 -7.07
CA GLY A 24 -2.94 -1.05 -8.33
C GLY A 24 -3.20 -2.08 -9.39
N ARG A 25 -2.62 -1.84 -10.56
CA ARG A 25 -2.73 -2.78 -11.67
C ARG A 25 -2.00 -4.07 -11.35
N LEU A 26 -2.57 -5.20 -11.76
CA LEU A 26 -1.95 -6.51 -11.58
C LEU A 26 -1.09 -6.83 -12.80
N SER A 27 0.07 -6.21 -12.86
CA SER A 27 1.03 -6.35 -13.96
C SER A 27 2.44 -6.52 -13.40
N PRO A 28 3.37 -7.13 -14.17
CA PRO A 28 4.69 -7.50 -13.65
C PRO A 28 5.48 -6.34 -13.06
N GLU A 29 5.45 -5.17 -13.68
CA GLU A 29 6.22 -4.02 -13.26
C GLU A 29 5.78 -3.44 -11.90
N LYS A 30 4.60 -3.82 -11.45
CA LYS A 30 4.09 -3.35 -10.14
C LYS A 30 4.61 -4.17 -8.97
N GLY A 31 5.39 -5.22 -9.23
CA GLY A 31 5.99 -6.03 -8.17
C GLY A 31 5.01 -6.95 -7.44
N ILE A 32 3.83 -7.15 -8.01
CA ILE A 32 2.80 -7.95 -7.35
C ILE A 32 3.21 -9.41 -7.18
N GLY A 33 3.99 -9.96 -8.10
CA GLY A 33 4.53 -11.32 -8.00
C GLY A 33 5.45 -11.46 -6.78
N THR A 34 6.31 -10.47 -6.57
CA THR A 34 7.19 -10.42 -5.40
C THR A 34 6.38 -10.34 -4.11
N LEU A 35 5.31 -9.55 -4.12
CA LEU A 35 4.42 -9.44 -2.96
C LEU A 35 3.75 -10.77 -2.62
N ILE A 36 3.21 -11.48 -3.60
CA ILE A 36 2.59 -12.79 -3.37
C ILE A 36 3.63 -13.77 -2.80
N GLU A 37 4.83 -13.80 -3.37
CA GLU A 37 5.91 -14.65 -2.90
C GLU A 37 6.26 -14.37 -1.44
N ALA A 38 6.31 -13.11 -1.06
CA ALA A 38 6.60 -12.71 0.32
C ALA A 38 5.44 -13.03 1.27
N ALA A 39 4.20 -12.86 0.81
CA ALA A 39 3.01 -12.90 1.65
C ALA A 39 2.43 -14.29 1.87
N LYS A 40 2.61 -15.21 0.93
CA LYS A 40 1.85 -16.46 0.91
C LYS A 40 2.08 -17.39 2.11
N ARG A 41 3.15 -17.21 2.85
CA ARG A 41 3.46 -18.03 4.05
C ARG A 41 3.35 -17.24 5.35
N LEU A 42 2.87 -16.00 5.29
CA LEU A 42 2.73 -15.18 6.47
C LEU A 42 1.32 -15.30 7.06
N PRO A 43 1.18 -15.17 8.38
CA PRO A 43 -0.12 -15.28 9.05
C PRO A 43 -0.92 -13.97 9.03
N TYR A 44 -0.67 -13.08 8.09
CA TYR A 44 -1.33 -11.79 8.01
C TYR A 44 -2.24 -11.72 6.79
N PRO A 45 -3.52 -11.37 6.95
CA PRO A 45 -4.42 -11.23 5.80
C PRO A 45 -3.99 -10.11 4.87
N LEU A 46 -3.94 -10.41 3.58
CA LEU A 46 -3.63 -9.43 2.53
C LEU A 46 -4.83 -9.26 1.61
N LYS A 47 -5.25 -8.02 1.39
CA LYS A 47 -6.31 -7.69 0.45
C LYS A 47 -5.71 -6.99 -0.76
N ILE A 48 -5.97 -7.52 -1.94
CA ILE A 48 -5.43 -6.99 -3.19
C ILE A 48 -6.57 -6.37 -4.00
N ILE A 49 -6.45 -5.09 -4.31
CA ILE A 49 -7.44 -4.33 -5.07
C ILE A 49 -6.84 -4.00 -6.43
N GLY A 50 -7.54 -4.36 -7.49
CA GLY A 50 -7.14 -4.05 -8.85
C GLY A 50 -7.36 -5.21 -9.80
N GLY A 51 -7.20 -4.93 -11.08
CA GLY A 51 -7.28 -5.94 -12.13
C GLY A 51 -6.07 -5.82 -13.05
N GLY A 52 -5.89 -6.79 -13.94
CA GLY A 52 -4.80 -6.76 -14.90
C GLY A 52 -4.49 -8.13 -15.48
N SER A 53 -3.45 -8.16 -16.30
CA SER A 53 -3.08 -9.35 -17.07
C SER A 53 -2.68 -10.55 -16.19
N LEU A 54 -2.22 -10.31 -14.96
CA LEU A 54 -1.77 -11.38 -14.06
C LEU A 54 -2.85 -11.91 -13.13
N GLU A 55 -4.09 -11.44 -13.22
CA GLU A 55 -5.11 -11.77 -12.22
C GLU A 55 -5.27 -13.28 -12.00
N GLU A 56 -5.43 -14.05 -13.08
CA GLU A 56 -5.61 -15.50 -12.95
C GLU A 56 -4.37 -16.19 -12.39
N THR A 57 -3.19 -15.79 -12.87
CA THR A 57 -1.91 -16.32 -12.38
C THR A 57 -1.76 -16.07 -10.88
N LEU A 58 -2.11 -14.87 -10.43
CA LEU A 58 -2.00 -14.50 -9.03
C LEU A 58 -3.03 -15.23 -8.16
N ARG A 59 -4.25 -15.44 -8.66
CA ARG A 59 -5.25 -16.23 -7.93
C ARG A 59 -4.74 -17.64 -7.67
N ALA A 60 -4.15 -18.26 -8.69
CA ALA A 60 -3.58 -19.60 -8.55
C ALA A 60 -2.43 -19.60 -7.53
N ALA A 61 -1.54 -18.62 -7.62
CA ALA A 61 -0.41 -18.51 -6.69
C ALA A 61 -0.85 -18.25 -5.25
N ALA A 62 -1.95 -17.53 -5.06
CA ALA A 62 -2.46 -17.18 -3.74
C ALA A 62 -3.34 -18.26 -3.11
N ALA A 63 -3.71 -19.29 -3.86
CA ALA A 63 -4.61 -20.35 -3.39
C ALA A 63 -4.06 -21.01 -2.12
N GLY A 64 -4.91 -21.18 -1.13
CA GLY A 64 -4.51 -21.80 0.14
C GLY A 64 -3.77 -20.87 1.10
N SER A 65 -3.58 -19.61 0.74
CA SER A 65 -2.96 -18.62 1.61
C SER A 65 -4.00 -17.59 2.08
N ASP A 66 -3.57 -16.68 2.96
CA ASP A 66 -4.45 -15.65 3.52
C ASP A 66 -4.42 -14.38 2.64
N ILE A 67 -4.60 -14.58 1.34
CA ILE A 67 -4.56 -13.53 0.34
C ILE A 67 -5.89 -13.50 -0.41
N GLU A 68 -6.53 -12.35 -0.42
CA GLU A 68 -7.82 -12.15 -1.07
C GLU A 68 -7.70 -11.17 -2.22
N LEU A 69 -8.03 -11.60 -3.44
CA LEU A 69 -8.07 -10.73 -4.60
C LEU A 69 -9.49 -10.20 -4.78
N LEU A 70 -9.66 -8.90 -4.58
CA LEU A 70 -10.96 -8.23 -4.56
C LEU A 70 -11.40 -7.71 -5.92
N GLY A 71 -10.51 -7.67 -6.89
CA GLY A 71 -10.79 -7.13 -8.21
C GLY A 71 -10.80 -5.60 -8.22
N TYR A 72 -11.29 -5.03 -9.30
CA TYR A 72 -11.40 -3.57 -9.43
C TYR A 72 -12.46 -3.01 -8.48
N LYS A 73 -12.14 -1.86 -7.85
CA LYS A 73 -13.04 -1.18 -6.93
C LYS A 73 -13.10 0.31 -7.26
N HIS A 74 -14.21 0.95 -6.90
CA HIS A 74 -14.37 2.40 -7.02
C HIS A 74 -13.90 3.09 -5.75
N TRP A 75 -13.68 4.40 -5.82
CA TRP A 75 -13.07 5.17 -4.75
C TRP A 75 -13.72 5.01 -3.37
N PRO A 76 -15.06 5.04 -3.22
CA PRO A 76 -15.64 4.86 -1.88
C PRO A 76 -15.24 3.55 -1.21
N GLU A 77 -15.17 2.45 -1.99
CA GLU A 77 -14.74 1.16 -1.48
C GLU A 77 -13.24 1.14 -1.20
N ILE A 78 -12.44 1.72 -2.10
CA ILE A 78 -10.98 1.83 -1.94
C ILE A 78 -10.68 2.58 -0.65
N LYS A 79 -11.32 3.73 -0.45
CA LYS A 79 -11.14 4.57 0.74
C LYS A 79 -11.38 3.76 2.02
N GLU A 80 -12.45 2.97 2.04
CA GLU A 80 -12.80 2.15 3.20
C GLU A 80 -11.75 1.06 3.46
N ILE A 81 -11.37 0.33 2.42
CA ILE A 81 -10.44 -0.81 2.55
C ILE A 81 -9.04 -0.32 2.91
N VAL A 82 -8.51 0.65 2.17
CA VAL A 82 -7.17 1.20 2.42
C VAL A 82 -7.13 1.92 3.76
N GLY A 83 -8.18 2.68 4.06
CA GLY A 83 -8.24 3.45 5.31
C GLY A 83 -8.27 2.59 6.56
N LYS A 84 -8.75 1.36 6.47
CA LYS A 84 -8.79 0.43 7.61
C LYS A 84 -7.63 -0.57 7.62
N ALA A 85 -6.79 -0.56 6.61
CA ALA A 85 -5.62 -1.42 6.56
C ALA A 85 -4.55 -0.95 7.55
N ARG A 86 -3.81 -1.89 8.11
CA ARG A 86 -2.66 -1.57 8.97
C ARG A 86 -1.59 -0.83 8.17
N PHE A 87 -1.41 -1.20 6.93
CA PHE A 87 -0.53 -0.51 5.99
C PHE A 87 -0.85 -0.94 4.56
N CYS A 88 -0.30 -0.18 3.61
CA CYS A 88 -0.42 -0.48 2.19
C CYS A 88 0.97 -0.81 1.65
N VAL A 89 1.07 -1.81 0.75
CA VAL A 89 2.33 -2.17 0.12
C VAL A 89 2.37 -1.60 -1.29
N VAL A 90 3.48 -0.96 -1.63
CA VAL A 90 3.73 -0.45 -2.99
C VAL A 90 5.06 -1.05 -3.45
N PRO A 91 5.02 -2.29 -3.98
CA PRO A 91 6.23 -3.07 -4.25
C PRO A 91 6.78 -2.91 -5.67
N SER A 92 6.61 -1.76 -6.28
CA SER A 92 6.99 -1.50 -7.67
C SER A 92 8.41 -1.95 -7.99
N GLU A 93 8.56 -2.56 -9.18
CA GLU A 93 9.85 -2.95 -9.75
C GLU A 93 10.17 -2.11 -10.97
N TRP A 94 9.40 -1.05 -11.17
CA TRP A 94 9.55 -0.09 -12.24
C TRP A 94 9.64 1.31 -11.67
N TYR A 95 10.32 2.19 -12.36
CA TYR A 95 10.51 3.58 -11.93
C TYR A 95 9.17 4.32 -11.92
N GLU A 96 8.76 4.82 -10.76
CA GLU A 96 7.55 5.61 -10.60
C GLU A 96 7.88 7.03 -10.14
N ASN A 97 7.46 8.03 -10.92
CA ASN A 97 7.74 9.43 -10.61
C ASN A 97 6.75 10.00 -9.60
N ASN A 98 5.51 9.57 -9.64
CA ASN A 98 4.46 10.12 -8.78
C ASN A 98 3.50 9.01 -8.34
N PRO A 99 3.91 8.18 -7.38
CA PRO A 99 3.10 7.03 -6.97
C PRO A 99 1.90 7.48 -6.13
N LEU A 100 0.76 7.66 -6.79
CA LEU A 100 -0.48 8.13 -6.15
C LEU A 100 -0.95 7.21 -5.02
N SER A 101 -0.72 5.91 -5.14
CA SER A 101 -1.12 4.98 -4.08
C SER A 101 -0.41 5.26 -2.76
N VAL A 102 0.84 5.71 -2.79
CA VAL A 102 1.56 6.13 -1.57
C VAL A 102 0.87 7.36 -0.97
N ILE A 103 0.62 8.37 -1.80
CA ILE A 103 0.02 9.63 -1.35
C ILE A 103 -1.39 9.41 -0.81
N GLU A 104 -2.21 8.65 -1.54
CA GLU A 104 -3.58 8.35 -1.11
C GLU A 104 -3.61 7.60 0.22
N SER A 105 -2.75 6.60 0.37
CA SER A 105 -2.67 5.82 1.61
C SER A 105 -2.33 6.69 2.80
N GLN A 106 -1.30 7.54 2.66
CA GLN A 106 -0.88 8.43 3.73
C GLN A 106 -1.98 9.43 4.11
N CYS A 107 -2.68 9.98 3.13
CA CYS A 107 -3.78 10.89 3.39
C CYS A 107 -4.95 10.22 4.13
N LEU A 108 -5.08 8.90 4.01
CA LEU A 108 -6.06 8.11 4.75
C LEU A 108 -5.56 7.65 6.12
N GLY A 109 -4.35 8.06 6.51
CA GLY A 109 -3.74 7.65 7.77
C GLY A 109 -3.14 6.26 7.73
N THR A 110 -2.84 5.76 6.54
CA THR A 110 -2.33 4.40 6.35
C THR A 110 -0.86 4.46 5.97
N PRO A 111 0.03 3.89 6.82
CA PRO A 111 1.46 3.83 6.49
C PRO A 111 1.70 3.01 5.24
N VAL A 112 2.86 3.20 4.61
CA VAL A 112 3.20 2.52 3.37
C VAL A 112 4.50 1.74 3.52
N LEU A 113 4.49 0.51 3.07
CA LEU A 113 5.71 -0.30 2.88
C LEU A 113 6.04 -0.24 1.40
N GLY A 114 7.05 0.53 1.03
CA GLY A 114 7.38 0.81 -0.36
C GLY A 114 8.75 0.30 -0.78
N SER A 115 8.89 0.00 -2.06
CA SER A 115 10.17 -0.38 -2.62
C SER A 115 11.07 0.84 -2.83
N ARG A 116 12.39 0.65 -2.73
CA ARG A 116 13.39 1.71 -2.95
C ARG A 116 13.63 1.92 -4.43
N ILE A 117 12.64 2.46 -5.13
CA ILE A 117 12.75 2.74 -6.55
C ILE A 117 11.97 4.02 -6.91
N GLY A 118 12.48 4.76 -7.86
CA GLY A 118 11.82 5.97 -8.37
C GLY A 118 11.57 7.00 -7.29
N GLY A 119 10.39 7.58 -7.29
CA GLY A 119 9.98 8.60 -6.33
C GLY A 119 9.43 8.07 -5.01
N ILE A 120 9.35 6.75 -4.84
CA ILE A 120 8.78 6.16 -3.63
C ILE A 120 9.57 6.51 -2.37
N PRO A 121 10.92 6.38 -2.35
CA PRO A 121 11.68 6.70 -1.14
C PRO A 121 11.50 8.12 -0.62
N GLU A 122 11.28 9.07 -1.52
CA GLU A 122 11.10 10.48 -1.15
C GLU A 122 9.79 10.74 -0.40
N LEU A 123 8.81 9.86 -0.55
CA LEU A 123 7.49 10.03 0.04
C LEU A 123 7.33 9.29 1.37
N ILE A 124 8.28 8.44 1.74
CA ILE A 124 8.20 7.64 2.95
C ILE A 124 9.26 8.07 3.95
N ASP A 125 8.80 8.46 5.14
CA ASP A 125 9.66 8.78 6.27
C ASP A 125 9.74 7.52 7.13
N GLU A 126 10.87 6.80 7.03
CA GLU A 126 11.03 5.50 7.69
C GLU A 126 10.83 5.59 9.19
N GLY A 127 9.97 4.72 9.71
CA GLY A 127 9.62 4.68 11.12
C GLY A 127 8.47 5.60 11.50
N LYS A 128 8.11 6.56 10.66
CA LYS A 128 7.01 7.51 10.89
C LYS A 128 5.82 7.27 9.97
N THR A 129 6.06 7.18 8.67
CA THR A 129 4.99 7.00 7.69
C THR A 129 5.08 5.67 6.96
N GLY A 130 6.05 4.85 7.30
CA GLY A 130 6.21 3.54 6.70
C GLY A 130 7.63 3.02 6.77
N MET A 131 7.93 2.09 5.89
CA MET A 131 9.25 1.49 5.75
C MET A 131 9.57 1.28 4.27
N LEU A 132 10.85 1.02 3.99
CA LEU A 132 11.32 0.75 2.63
C LEU A 132 11.96 -0.64 2.58
N PHE A 133 11.90 -1.26 1.42
CA PHE A 133 12.60 -2.52 1.15
C PHE A 133 13.22 -2.48 -0.24
N GLU A 134 14.19 -3.33 -0.49
CA GLU A 134 14.85 -3.40 -1.79
C GLU A 134 13.90 -3.94 -2.86
N SER A 135 13.74 -3.21 -3.96
CA SER A 135 12.85 -3.60 -5.05
C SER A 135 13.17 -5.00 -5.56
N GLY A 136 12.16 -5.85 -5.69
CA GLY A 136 12.31 -7.22 -6.17
C GLY A 136 12.81 -8.22 -5.12
N ASN A 137 13.09 -7.78 -3.91
CA ASN A 137 13.62 -8.65 -2.85
C ASN A 137 12.48 -9.17 -1.97
N ALA A 138 11.95 -10.34 -2.33
CA ALA A 138 10.83 -10.96 -1.60
C ALA A 138 11.19 -11.31 -0.16
N LYS A 139 12.43 -11.70 0.09
CA LYS A 139 12.89 -12.06 1.44
C LYS A 139 12.88 -10.84 2.37
N GLU A 140 13.39 -9.71 1.90
CA GLU A 140 13.35 -8.46 2.67
C GLU A 140 11.93 -7.97 2.85
N LEU A 141 11.11 -8.04 1.80
CA LEU A 141 9.70 -7.66 1.87
C LEU A 141 8.97 -8.47 2.94
N LYS A 142 9.19 -9.77 2.98
CA LYS A 142 8.59 -10.64 3.99
C LYS A 142 8.96 -10.19 5.40
N ALA A 143 10.23 -9.89 5.64
CA ALA A 143 10.70 -9.42 6.95
C ALA A 143 10.06 -8.08 7.31
N ARG A 144 9.97 -7.15 6.35
CA ARG A 144 9.39 -5.83 6.59
C ARG A 144 7.89 -5.89 6.85
N ILE A 145 7.17 -6.82 6.23
CA ILE A 145 5.73 -7.00 6.51
C ILE A 145 5.53 -7.27 8.01
N GLY A 146 6.31 -8.19 8.57
CA GLY A 146 6.24 -8.48 10.01
C GLY A 146 6.59 -7.27 10.86
N GLN A 147 7.61 -6.52 10.47
CA GLN A 147 8.02 -5.31 11.19
C GLN A 147 6.94 -4.22 11.13
N MET A 148 6.24 -4.08 10.02
CA MET A 148 5.15 -3.11 9.89
C MET A 148 4.02 -3.41 10.87
N PHE A 149 3.66 -4.69 11.03
CA PHE A 149 2.64 -5.07 12.01
C PHE A 149 3.10 -4.85 13.45
N ALA A 150 4.39 -4.93 13.71
CA ALA A 150 4.94 -4.75 15.05
C ALA A 150 5.18 -3.29 15.42
N THR A 151 5.11 -2.37 14.47
CA THR A 151 5.41 -0.96 14.69
C THR A 151 4.15 -0.17 15.05
N PRO A 152 4.14 0.58 16.17
CA PRO A 152 3.00 1.40 16.55
C PRO A 152 3.03 2.75 15.81
N PHE A 153 2.38 2.81 14.65
CA PHE A 153 2.30 4.05 13.88
C PHE A 153 1.24 5.00 14.43
N GLU A 154 1.49 6.30 14.31
CA GLU A 154 0.54 7.36 14.67
C GLU A 154 -0.36 7.66 13.46
N TYR A 155 -1.38 6.85 13.27
CA TYR A 155 -2.22 6.89 12.05
C TYR A 155 -2.85 8.26 11.80
N ARG A 156 -3.44 8.85 12.83
CA ARG A 156 -4.06 10.18 12.70
C ARG A 156 -3.03 11.23 12.28
N GLN A 157 -1.84 11.20 12.87
CA GLN A 157 -0.79 12.16 12.55
C GLN A 157 -0.30 11.99 11.12
N ILE A 158 -0.19 10.74 10.66
CA ILE A 158 0.17 10.45 9.25
C ILE A 158 -0.85 11.12 8.33
N ALA A 159 -2.14 10.96 8.61
CA ALA A 159 -3.20 11.55 7.79
C ALA A 159 -3.12 13.07 7.76
N LEU A 160 -2.99 13.70 8.92
CA LEU A 160 -2.99 15.16 9.03
C LEU A 160 -1.78 15.76 8.34
N ASP A 161 -0.59 15.18 8.55
CA ASP A 161 0.63 15.66 7.93
C ASP A 161 0.59 15.49 6.41
N ALA A 162 0.09 14.35 5.92
CA ALA A 162 -0.01 14.08 4.50
C ALA A 162 -1.01 15.02 3.83
N GLN A 163 -2.16 15.21 4.43
CA GLN A 163 -3.18 16.11 3.90
C GLN A 163 -2.67 17.53 3.78
N LYS A 164 -1.93 17.99 4.77
CA LYS A 164 -1.31 19.32 4.76
C LYS A 164 -0.24 19.43 3.69
N ARG A 165 0.66 18.45 3.63
CA ARG A 165 1.78 18.44 2.68
C ARG A 165 1.30 18.43 1.23
N TYR A 166 0.44 17.49 0.90
CA TYR A 166 0.02 17.31 -0.49
C TYR A 166 -1.02 18.33 -0.94
N SER A 167 -1.75 18.91 -0.02
CA SER A 167 -2.62 20.05 -0.32
C SER A 167 -1.79 21.26 -0.73
N ALA A 168 -0.67 21.51 -0.04
CA ALA A 168 0.23 22.64 -0.35
C ALA A 168 1.01 22.40 -1.65
N GLU A 169 1.46 21.18 -1.89
CA GLU A 169 2.26 20.82 -3.07
C GLU A 169 1.45 20.70 -4.36
N ARG A 170 0.17 20.81 -4.26
CA ARG A 170 -0.75 20.69 -5.38
C ARG A 170 -0.58 21.79 -6.43
N TYR A 171 0.05 22.88 -6.07
CA TYR A 171 0.18 24.06 -6.91
C TYR A 171 1.64 24.46 -7.10
#